data_0d05c335c95c4a73a5a47c91a0cb7677
#
_entry.id   0d05c335c95c4a73a5a47c91a0cb7677
#
_cell.length_a   1.000
_cell.length_b   1.000
_cell.length_c   1.000
_cell.angle_alpha   90.00
_cell.angle_beta   90.00
_cell.angle_gamma   90.00
#
_symmetry.space_group_name_H-M   'P 1'
#
loop_
_entity.id
_entity.type
_entity.pdbx_description
1 polymer ?
#
loop_
_entity_poly.entity_id
_entity_poly.type
_entity_poly.pdbx_seq_one_letter_code
_entity_poly.pdbx_strand_id
1 'polypeptide(L)'
;MSTEKGGHTHMNYNSILYCDTANGIGCRTVLFVSGCRHHCKNCFNQSTWSFQSGKRFDQTKIDKILESLSPTYIDGLTILGGEPMEPENQPEILNLVQQVKKSYPNKTIWLYSGYTWEEITGQTCLRKDLQHPQTGKSLSHTSYTNDILQYIDILVDGEYQDDKRNICLEFRGSENQRIIDVQKSIGQQEPVLSSYMKIKIA
;
A
#
# COMPACT_ATOMS: atom_id res chain seq x y z
N MET A 1 -0.55 18.72 33.61
CA MET A 1 0.46 18.47 32.57
C MET A 1 0.65 16.97 32.47
N SER A 2 -0.13 16.33 31.63
CA SER A 2 -0.08 14.89 31.41
C SER A 2 0.53 14.70 30.02
N THR A 3 1.79 14.27 29.99
CA THR A 3 2.49 13.90 28.76
C THR A 3 1.90 12.56 28.28
N GLU A 4 1.06 12.60 27.27
CA GLU A 4 0.72 11.42 26.51
C GLU A 4 1.99 10.91 25.83
N LYS A 5 2.57 9.86 26.39
CA LYS A 5 3.59 9.05 25.73
C LYS A 5 2.87 8.25 24.64
N GLY A 6 2.73 8.83 23.47
CA GLY A 6 2.39 8.08 22.24
C GLY A 6 3.48 7.05 22.02
N GLY A 7 3.20 5.78 22.32
CA GLY A 7 4.08 4.70 21.96
C GLY A 7 4.19 4.64 20.45
N HIS A 8 5.34 5.02 19.88
CA HIS A 8 5.65 4.79 18.48
C HIS A 8 5.66 3.28 18.25
N THR A 9 4.55 2.75 17.76
CA THR A 9 4.51 1.39 17.23
C THR A 9 5.29 1.39 15.92
N HIS A 10 6.48 0.81 15.95
CA HIS A 10 7.30 0.70 14.76
C HIS A 10 6.66 -0.27 13.77
N MET A 11 6.62 0.09 12.48
CA MET A 11 6.25 -0.83 11.43
C MET A 11 7.25 -1.99 11.33
N ASN A 12 6.75 -3.20 11.14
CA ASN A 12 7.54 -4.35 10.73
C ASN A 12 7.35 -4.64 9.24
N TYR A 13 8.30 -5.32 8.65
CA TYR A 13 8.23 -5.81 7.28
C TYR A 13 8.60 -7.30 7.21
N ASN A 14 7.99 -8.02 6.29
CA ASN A 14 8.26 -9.44 6.08
C ASN A 14 9.47 -9.65 5.15
N SER A 15 9.47 -9.00 3.99
CA SER A 15 10.53 -9.15 2.98
C SER A 15 10.66 -7.92 2.09
N ILE A 16 11.81 -7.82 1.41
CA ILE A 16 12.06 -6.87 0.33
C ILE A 16 12.60 -7.68 -0.85
N LEU A 17 11.98 -7.52 -2.03
CA LEU A 17 12.47 -8.03 -3.30
C LEU A 17 13.09 -6.89 -4.08
N TYR A 18 14.33 -7.05 -4.54
CA TYR A 18 15.08 -5.95 -5.18
C TYR A 18 14.93 -5.86 -6.69
N CYS A 19 14.35 -6.88 -7.33
CA CYS A 19 13.94 -6.86 -8.72
C CYS A 19 12.77 -7.84 -8.89
N ASP A 20 11.60 -7.32 -9.12
CA ASP A 20 10.36 -8.08 -9.27
C ASP A 20 9.55 -7.50 -10.44
N THR A 21 8.91 -8.37 -11.21
CA THR A 21 8.09 -8.00 -12.38
C THR A 21 6.62 -8.39 -12.23
N ALA A 22 6.25 -9.00 -11.10
CA ALA A 22 4.89 -9.50 -10.86
C ALA A 22 3.98 -8.46 -10.16
N ASN A 23 4.57 -7.51 -9.44
CA ASN A 23 3.84 -6.58 -8.57
C ASN A 23 3.82 -5.14 -9.13
N GLY A 24 3.55 -4.99 -10.42
CA GLY A 24 3.46 -3.71 -11.12
C GLY A 24 4.27 -3.72 -12.42
N ILE A 25 4.10 -2.67 -13.21
CA ILE A 25 4.78 -2.53 -14.51
C ILE A 25 6.30 -2.39 -14.32
N GLY A 26 7.04 -3.10 -15.16
CA GLY A 26 8.49 -3.06 -15.24
C GLY A 26 9.21 -3.83 -14.14
N CYS A 27 10.49 -3.57 -13.92
CA CYS A 27 11.27 -4.16 -12.83
C CYS A 27 11.20 -3.24 -11.60
N ARG A 28 10.80 -3.77 -10.45
CA ARG A 28 10.49 -2.97 -9.28
C ARG A 28 11.17 -3.49 -8.02
N THR A 29 11.51 -2.59 -7.12
CA THR A 29 11.76 -2.97 -5.73
C THR A 29 10.43 -3.12 -5.04
N VAL A 30 10.24 -4.21 -4.29
CA VAL A 30 8.95 -4.53 -3.65
C VAL A 30 9.14 -4.70 -2.15
N LEU A 31 8.38 -3.94 -1.36
CA LEU A 31 8.34 -4.02 0.09
C LEU A 31 7.07 -4.73 0.55
N PHE A 32 7.22 -5.82 1.29
CA PHE A 32 6.13 -6.53 1.96
C PHE A 32 6.07 -6.10 3.44
N VAL A 33 5.13 -5.23 3.79
CA VAL A 33 4.91 -4.79 5.17
C VAL A 33 4.23 -5.88 6.00
N SER A 34 4.25 -5.76 7.33
CA SER A 34 3.55 -6.62 8.27
C SER A 34 2.41 -5.87 8.95
N GLY A 35 1.38 -6.61 9.37
CA GLY A 35 0.16 -6.08 9.96
C GLY A 35 -0.96 -5.95 8.92
N CYS A 36 -2.07 -6.67 9.14
CA CYS A 36 -3.27 -6.60 8.31
C CYS A 36 -4.48 -7.10 9.09
N ARG A 37 -5.51 -6.30 9.18
CA ARG A 37 -6.77 -6.65 9.85
C ARG A 37 -7.82 -7.24 8.91
N HIS A 38 -7.59 -7.24 7.61
CA HIS A 38 -8.56 -7.80 6.63
C HIS A 38 -8.74 -9.30 6.78
N HIS A 39 -7.65 -10.04 6.97
CA HIS A 39 -7.66 -11.51 7.10
C HIS A 39 -8.46 -12.22 6.00
N CYS A 40 -8.28 -11.79 4.75
CA CYS A 40 -9.00 -12.31 3.59
C CYS A 40 -8.87 -13.83 3.49
N LYS A 41 -9.99 -14.52 3.20
CA LYS A 41 -9.99 -15.96 2.97
C LYS A 41 -9.01 -16.32 1.83
N ASN A 42 -8.14 -17.31 2.08
CA ASN A 42 -7.11 -17.77 1.13
C ASN A 42 -6.14 -16.66 0.67
N CYS A 43 -5.90 -15.67 1.54
CA CYS A 43 -4.90 -14.63 1.28
C CYS A 43 -3.53 -15.26 0.98
N PHE A 44 -2.87 -14.77 -0.07
CA PHE A 44 -1.54 -15.25 -0.46
C PHE A 44 -0.45 -14.92 0.56
N ASN A 45 -0.62 -13.84 1.32
CA ASN A 45 0.36 -13.31 2.27
C ASN A 45 -0.06 -13.47 3.74
N GLN A 46 -0.65 -14.59 4.15
CA GLN A 46 -1.12 -14.80 5.52
C GLN A 46 -0.02 -14.62 6.58
N SER A 47 1.23 -14.91 6.24
CA SER A 47 2.39 -14.71 7.14
C SER A 47 2.62 -13.26 7.54
N THR A 48 2.04 -12.30 6.81
CA THR A 48 2.16 -10.86 7.08
C THR A 48 1.03 -10.28 7.93
N TRP A 49 0.04 -11.06 8.35
CA TRP A 49 -1.12 -10.55 9.10
C TRP A 49 -0.77 -9.98 10.47
N SER A 50 0.16 -10.64 11.18
CA SER A 50 0.59 -10.14 12.49
C SER A 50 1.46 -8.90 12.36
N PHE A 51 1.16 -7.85 13.15
CA PHE A 51 1.98 -6.65 13.24
C PHE A 51 3.38 -6.93 13.80
N GLN A 52 3.57 -8.04 14.51
CA GLN A 52 4.86 -8.48 15.05
C GLN A 52 5.62 -9.41 14.10
N SER A 53 5.06 -9.81 12.96
CA SER A 53 5.74 -10.70 12.03
C SER A 53 6.90 -9.99 11.32
N GLY A 54 7.89 -10.78 10.90
CA GLY A 54 9.03 -10.28 10.16
C GLY A 54 10.07 -9.56 11.02
N LYS A 55 10.58 -8.43 10.52
CA LYS A 55 11.67 -7.65 11.11
C LYS A 55 11.25 -6.18 11.22
N ARG A 56 11.83 -5.46 12.18
CA ARG A 56 11.62 -4.02 12.32
C ARG A 56 12.06 -3.30 11.04
N PHE A 57 11.19 -2.41 10.55
CA PHE A 57 11.50 -1.48 9.48
C PHE A 57 12.15 -0.24 10.08
N ASP A 58 13.32 0.13 9.58
CA ASP A 58 14.13 1.24 10.07
C ASP A 58 14.83 1.97 8.93
N GLN A 59 15.55 3.06 9.23
CA GLN A 59 16.26 3.84 8.24
C GLN A 59 17.23 2.99 7.41
N THR A 60 17.86 1.97 8.01
CA THR A 60 18.80 1.11 7.27
C THR A 60 18.10 0.32 6.15
N LYS A 61 16.81 0.04 6.29
CA LYS A 61 16.00 -0.60 5.25
C LYS A 61 15.57 0.38 4.18
N ILE A 62 15.23 1.61 4.58
CA ILE A 62 14.96 2.72 3.64
C ILE A 62 16.20 2.95 2.76
N ASP A 63 17.39 3.04 3.37
CA ASP A 63 18.64 3.26 2.62
C ASP A 63 18.90 2.15 1.60
N LYS A 64 18.64 0.87 1.96
CA LYS A 64 18.74 -0.25 1.04
C LYS A 64 17.72 -0.21 -0.09
N ILE A 65 16.50 0.22 0.20
CA ILE A 65 15.48 0.44 -0.85
C ILE A 65 15.94 1.56 -1.78
N LEU A 66 16.43 2.68 -1.26
CA LEU A 66 16.94 3.78 -2.07
C LEU A 66 18.12 3.34 -2.94
N GLU A 67 19.08 2.58 -2.38
CA GLU A 67 20.17 1.99 -3.15
C GLU A 67 19.66 1.11 -4.29
N SER A 68 18.67 0.24 -4.01
CA SER A 68 18.09 -0.67 -5.01
C SER A 68 17.32 0.04 -6.13
N LEU A 69 16.83 1.25 -5.87
CA LEU A 69 16.13 2.07 -6.87
C LEU A 69 17.10 2.85 -7.78
N SER A 70 18.41 2.89 -7.48
CA SER A 70 19.39 3.67 -8.24
C SER A 70 19.59 3.20 -9.69
N PRO A 71 19.55 1.89 -10.05
CA PRO A 71 19.71 1.48 -11.42
C PRO A 71 18.59 1.99 -12.33
N THR A 72 18.96 2.34 -13.57
CA THR A 72 18.00 2.89 -14.56
C THR A 72 16.93 1.90 -14.98
N TYR A 73 17.22 0.60 -14.93
CA TYR A 73 16.28 -0.47 -15.28
C TYR A 73 15.23 -0.76 -14.20
N ILE A 74 15.37 -0.21 -12.99
CA ILE A 74 14.34 -0.31 -11.96
C ILE A 74 13.32 0.81 -12.18
N ASP A 75 12.06 0.47 -12.42
CA ASP A 75 11.00 1.43 -12.75
C ASP A 75 10.41 2.12 -11.51
N GLY A 76 10.54 1.50 -10.34
CA GLY A 76 10.04 2.12 -9.11
C GLY A 76 9.90 1.19 -7.92
N LEU A 77 9.13 1.65 -6.95
CA LEU A 77 8.81 0.94 -5.70
C LEU A 77 7.38 0.42 -5.74
N THR A 78 7.17 -0.80 -5.25
CA THR A 78 5.84 -1.31 -4.91
C THR A 78 5.77 -1.61 -3.42
N ILE A 79 4.69 -1.22 -2.77
CA ILE A 79 4.43 -1.42 -1.34
C ILE A 79 3.17 -2.26 -1.21
N LEU A 80 3.30 -3.44 -0.59
CA LEU A 80 2.22 -4.40 -0.34
C LEU A 80 2.57 -5.31 0.85
N GLY A 81 1.97 -6.50 0.94
CA GLY A 81 2.30 -7.52 1.92
C GLY A 81 1.15 -7.75 2.89
N GLY A 82 1.22 -7.19 4.09
CA GLY A 82 0.10 -7.03 4.99
C GLY A 82 -0.84 -5.94 4.46
N GLU A 83 -1.00 -4.88 5.22
CA GLU A 83 -1.80 -3.73 4.80
C GLU A 83 -1.01 -2.44 5.03
N PRO A 84 -0.49 -1.81 3.97
CA PRO A 84 0.28 -0.57 4.12
C PRO A 84 -0.53 0.60 4.71
N MET A 85 -1.85 0.61 4.51
CA MET A 85 -2.73 1.66 5.00
C MET A 85 -3.29 1.40 6.40
N GLU A 86 -2.79 0.39 7.13
CA GLU A 86 -3.05 0.30 8.57
C GLU A 86 -2.48 1.53 9.30
N PRO A 87 -3.20 2.07 10.30
CA PRO A 87 -2.76 3.28 11.01
C PRO A 87 -1.33 3.19 11.54
N GLU A 88 -0.94 2.01 12.02
CA GLU A 88 0.38 1.75 12.59
C GLU A 88 1.50 1.78 11.55
N ASN A 89 1.20 1.49 10.27
CA ASN A 89 2.17 1.45 9.18
C ASN A 89 2.33 2.83 8.50
N GLN A 90 1.30 3.64 8.48
CA GLN A 90 1.26 4.89 7.70
C GLN A 90 2.41 5.87 8.01
N PRO A 91 2.85 6.09 9.27
CA PRO A 91 3.96 7.02 9.54
C PRO A 91 5.26 6.61 8.83
N GLU A 92 5.59 5.32 8.86
CA GLU A 92 6.81 4.81 8.19
C GLU A 92 6.65 4.74 6.68
N ILE A 93 5.44 4.45 6.18
CA ILE A 93 5.12 4.51 4.74
C ILE A 93 5.30 5.94 4.23
N LEU A 94 4.79 6.95 4.93
CA LEU A 94 4.98 8.36 4.55
C LEU A 94 6.46 8.73 4.49
N ASN A 95 7.22 8.38 5.53
CA ASN A 95 8.66 8.64 5.58
C ASN A 95 9.39 7.99 4.38
N LEU A 96 9.05 6.72 4.05
CA LEU A 96 9.64 6.01 2.91
C LEU A 96 9.33 6.70 1.58
N VAL A 97 8.05 6.97 1.28
CA VAL A 97 7.66 7.51 -0.03
C VAL A 97 8.19 8.93 -0.25
N GLN A 98 8.31 9.72 0.81
CA GLN A 98 8.95 11.04 0.78
C GLN A 98 10.42 10.95 0.39
N GLN A 99 11.17 10.04 1.03
CA GLN A 99 12.59 9.85 0.72
C GLN A 99 12.79 9.29 -0.70
N VAL A 100 11.93 8.38 -1.16
CA VAL A 100 11.97 7.85 -2.53
C VAL A 100 11.74 8.95 -3.55
N LYS A 101 10.68 9.75 -3.43
CA LYS A 101 10.38 10.81 -4.40
C LYS A 101 11.39 11.96 -4.34
N LYS A 102 11.99 12.22 -3.17
CA LYS A 102 13.08 13.19 -3.04
C LYS A 102 14.34 12.74 -3.81
N SER A 103 14.69 11.45 -3.71
CA SER A 103 15.90 10.89 -4.35
C SER A 103 15.68 10.54 -5.83
N TYR A 104 14.49 10.09 -6.16
CA TYR A 104 14.13 9.57 -7.48
C TYR A 104 12.74 10.05 -7.92
N PRO A 105 12.58 11.33 -8.29
CA PRO A 105 11.26 11.92 -8.59
C PRO A 105 10.54 11.25 -9.76
N ASN A 106 11.28 10.64 -10.68
CA ASN A 106 10.74 9.99 -11.88
C ASN A 106 10.40 8.50 -11.66
N LYS A 107 10.79 7.89 -10.53
CA LYS A 107 10.43 6.50 -10.21
C LYS A 107 8.99 6.44 -9.73
N THR A 108 8.21 5.50 -10.26
CA THR A 108 6.81 5.34 -9.87
C THR A 108 6.66 4.59 -8.55
N ILE A 109 5.65 4.96 -7.76
CA ILE A 109 5.30 4.24 -6.53
C ILE A 109 3.91 3.62 -6.68
N TRP A 110 3.85 2.30 -6.53
CA TRP A 110 2.63 1.50 -6.48
C TRP A 110 2.32 1.12 -5.04
N LEU A 111 1.05 1.22 -4.66
CA LEU A 111 0.56 0.83 -3.34
C LEU A 111 -0.59 -0.16 -3.52
N TYR A 112 -0.57 -1.26 -2.76
CA TYR A 112 -1.66 -2.21 -2.67
C TYR A 112 -2.35 -2.07 -1.33
N SER A 113 -3.68 -2.03 -1.32
CA SER A 113 -4.46 -1.96 -0.10
C SER A 113 -5.73 -2.81 -0.22
N GLY A 114 -6.10 -3.47 0.87
CA GLY A 114 -7.42 -4.09 0.99
C GLY A 114 -8.53 -3.06 1.20
N TYR A 115 -8.22 -1.87 1.68
CA TYR A 115 -9.17 -0.77 1.76
C TYR A 115 -9.43 -0.19 0.37
N THR A 116 -10.67 0.24 0.11
CA THR A 116 -11.03 0.95 -1.12
C THR A 116 -10.58 2.41 -1.08
N TRP A 117 -10.51 3.06 -2.24
CA TRP A 117 -10.25 4.49 -2.36
C TRP A 117 -11.15 5.32 -1.45
N GLU A 118 -12.43 5.00 -1.44
CA GLU A 118 -13.44 5.71 -0.65
C GLU A 118 -13.23 5.54 0.86
N GLU A 119 -12.72 4.38 1.29
CA GLU A 119 -12.34 4.14 2.69
C GLU A 119 -11.05 4.89 3.05
N ILE A 120 -10.04 4.82 2.20
CA ILE A 120 -8.76 5.51 2.39
C ILE A 120 -8.97 7.03 2.46
N THR A 121 -9.80 7.60 1.61
CA THR A 121 -10.11 9.04 1.59
C THR A 121 -11.13 9.46 2.66
N GLY A 122 -11.68 8.51 3.43
CA GLY A 122 -12.60 8.78 4.53
C GLY A 122 -14.03 9.13 4.10
N GLN A 123 -14.41 8.80 2.86
CA GLN A 123 -15.75 9.00 2.34
C GLN A 123 -16.74 7.97 2.87
N THR A 124 -16.28 6.75 3.13
CA THR A 124 -17.08 5.63 3.65
C THR A 124 -16.27 4.70 4.53
N CYS A 125 -16.94 3.77 5.19
CA CYS A 125 -16.35 2.61 5.84
C CYS A 125 -17.25 1.40 5.58
N LEU A 126 -16.77 0.46 4.77
CA LEU A 126 -17.55 -0.71 4.36
C LEU A 126 -17.67 -1.76 5.47
N ARG A 127 -16.68 -1.84 6.34
CA ARG A 127 -16.59 -2.81 7.43
C ARG A 127 -16.62 -2.13 8.80
N LYS A 128 -17.64 -2.44 9.61
CA LYS A 128 -17.80 -1.86 10.95
C LYS A 128 -16.67 -2.20 11.92
N ASP A 129 -16.07 -3.38 11.78
CA ASP A 129 -14.90 -3.82 12.57
C ASP A 129 -13.59 -3.08 12.19
N LEU A 130 -13.57 -2.43 11.04
CA LEU A 130 -12.48 -1.57 10.57
C LEU A 130 -12.83 -0.08 10.64
N GLN A 131 -13.82 0.28 11.44
CA GLN A 131 -14.28 1.65 11.65
C GLN A 131 -13.64 2.26 12.89
N HIS A 132 -13.18 3.51 12.77
CA HIS A 132 -12.66 4.26 13.91
C HIS A 132 -13.80 4.64 14.86
N PRO A 133 -13.74 4.27 16.16
CA PRO A 133 -14.88 4.39 17.09
C PRO A 133 -15.41 5.82 17.27
N GLN A 134 -14.54 6.82 17.20
CA GLN A 134 -14.88 8.22 17.44
C GLN A 134 -15.36 8.97 16.20
N THR A 135 -14.84 8.63 15.02
CA THR A 135 -15.10 9.39 13.79
C THR A 135 -16.06 8.69 12.83
N GLY A 136 -16.29 7.40 13.01
CA GLY A 136 -17.08 6.58 12.09
C GLY A 136 -16.40 6.34 10.74
N LYS A 137 -15.21 6.88 10.51
CA LYS A 137 -14.43 6.70 9.30
C LYS A 137 -13.68 5.35 9.32
N SER A 138 -13.21 4.91 8.15
CA SER A 138 -12.33 3.75 8.06
C SER A 138 -11.04 3.97 8.87
N LEU A 139 -10.50 2.90 9.45
CA LEU A 139 -9.19 2.93 10.13
C LEU A 139 -8.07 3.39 9.20
N SER A 140 -8.16 3.09 7.90
CA SER A 140 -7.17 3.54 6.91
C SER A 140 -7.09 5.06 6.75
N HIS A 141 -8.15 5.80 7.17
CA HIS A 141 -8.18 7.26 7.07
C HIS A 141 -7.60 7.91 8.32
N THR A 142 -6.35 8.31 8.26
CA THR A 142 -5.60 8.99 9.33
C THR A 142 -5.14 10.38 8.90
N SER A 143 -4.43 11.10 9.78
CA SER A 143 -3.78 12.36 9.43
C SER A 143 -2.65 12.22 8.39
N TYR A 144 -2.11 11.02 8.20
CA TYR A 144 -1.04 10.75 7.23
C TYR A 144 -1.54 10.43 5.82
N THR A 145 -2.79 10.01 5.69
CA THR A 145 -3.33 9.43 4.45
C THR A 145 -3.21 10.37 3.25
N ASN A 146 -3.65 11.62 3.39
CA ASN A 146 -3.58 12.58 2.30
C ASN A 146 -2.15 12.87 1.86
N ASP A 147 -1.22 12.96 2.82
CA ASP A 147 0.19 13.17 2.51
C ASP A 147 0.81 11.96 1.79
N ILE A 148 0.45 10.73 2.19
CA ILE A 148 0.89 9.52 1.49
C ILE A 148 0.41 9.54 0.03
N LEU A 149 -0.88 9.79 -0.20
CA LEU A 149 -1.48 9.77 -1.53
C LEU A 149 -0.81 10.74 -2.51
N GLN A 150 -0.23 11.86 -2.04
CA GLN A 150 0.52 12.80 -2.89
C GLN A 150 1.73 12.16 -3.58
N TYR A 151 2.30 11.09 -3.01
CA TYR A 151 3.50 10.42 -3.52
C TYR A 151 3.19 9.13 -4.28
N ILE A 152 1.95 8.62 -4.21
CA ILE A 152 1.54 7.37 -4.87
C ILE A 152 1.12 7.67 -6.31
N ASP A 153 1.62 6.91 -7.26
CA ASP A 153 1.21 7.00 -8.66
C ASP A 153 0.04 6.06 -8.95
N ILE A 154 0.13 4.81 -8.48
CA ILE A 154 -0.90 3.79 -8.70
C ILE A 154 -1.31 3.16 -7.37
N LEU A 155 -2.62 3.04 -7.15
CA LEU A 155 -3.21 2.29 -6.05
C LEU A 155 -3.95 1.07 -6.61
N VAL A 156 -3.61 -0.12 -6.12
CA VAL A 156 -4.42 -1.32 -6.33
C VAL A 156 -5.25 -1.50 -5.07
N ASP A 157 -6.55 -1.24 -5.16
CA ASP A 157 -7.46 -1.15 -4.03
C ASP A 157 -8.51 -2.26 -3.97
N GLY A 158 -9.04 -2.47 -2.78
CA GLY A 158 -10.10 -3.42 -2.51
C GLY A 158 -9.62 -4.76 -1.95
N GLU A 159 -10.40 -5.28 -1.00
CA GLU A 159 -10.12 -6.54 -0.32
C GLU A 159 -10.11 -7.70 -1.31
N TYR A 160 -9.10 -8.59 -1.20
CA TYR A 160 -9.08 -9.82 -2.01
C TYR A 160 -10.29 -10.70 -1.68
N GLN A 161 -11.03 -11.09 -2.71
CA GLN A 161 -12.18 -11.98 -2.62
C GLN A 161 -11.90 -13.28 -3.38
N ASP A 162 -11.82 -14.38 -2.63
CA ASP A 162 -11.45 -15.69 -3.16
C ASP A 162 -12.45 -16.25 -4.19
N ASP A 163 -13.73 -15.94 -4.02
CA ASP A 163 -14.80 -16.28 -4.95
C ASP A 163 -14.76 -15.51 -6.27
N LYS A 164 -13.98 -14.42 -6.31
CA LYS A 164 -13.71 -13.61 -7.51
C LYS A 164 -12.27 -13.73 -8.00
N ARG A 165 -11.54 -14.73 -7.50
CA ARG A 165 -10.17 -15.00 -7.93
C ARG A 165 -10.12 -15.26 -9.44
N ASN A 166 -9.20 -14.57 -10.11
CA ASN A 166 -8.98 -14.78 -11.54
C ASN A 166 -7.49 -14.62 -11.85
N ILE A 167 -6.84 -15.72 -12.27
CA ILE A 167 -5.39 -15.76 -12.55
C ILE A 167 -5.00 -15.05 -13.85
N CYS A 168 -5.97 -14.67 -14.68
CA CYS A 168 -5.72 -13.90 -15.91
C CYS A 168 -5.70 -12.38 -15.67
N LEU A 169 -5.84 -11.93 -14.43
CA LEU A 169 -5.75 -10.52 -14.09
C LEU A 169 -4.29 -10.11 -13.86
N GLU A 170 -3.87 -9.02 -14.49
CA GLU A 170 -2.58 -8.43 -14.18
C GLU A 170 -2.65 -7.56 -12.93
N PHE A 171 -1.63 -7.68 -12.08
CA PHE A 171 -1.39 -6.85 -10.88
C PHE A 171 -2.52 -6.84 -9.85
N ARG A 172 -3.48 -7.76 -9.88
CA ARG A 172 -4.55 -7.91 -8.90
C ARG A 172 -5.00 -9.36 -8.80
N GLY A 173 -5.47 -9.77 -7.62
CA GLY A 173 -5.81 -11.17 -7.34
C GLY A 173 -7.25 -11.54 -7.60
N SER A 174 -8.18 -10.58 -7.59
CA SER A 174 -9.63 -10.79 -7.75
C SER A 174 -10.28 -9.68 -8.56
N GLU A 175 -11.40 -10.00 -9.21
CA GLU A 175 -12.07 -9.10 -10.18
C GLU A 175 -12.61 -7.82 -9.57
N ASN A 176 -12.94 -7.82 -8.28
CA ASN A 176 -13.43 -6.65 -7.55
C ASN A 176 -12.36 -5.60 -7.28
N GLN A 177 -11.07 -5.98 -7.32
CA GLN A 177 -9.97 -5.04 -7.10
C GLN A 177 -9.81 -4.08 -8.28
N ARG A 178 -9.44 -2.83 -8.00
CA ARG A 178 -9.27 -1.78 -9.01
C ARG A 178 -7.81 -1.35 -9.07
N ILE A 179 -7.36 -0.92 -10.26
CA ILE A 179 -6.07 -0.26 -10.46
C ILE A 179 -6.37 1.21 -10.75
N ILE A 180 -6.02 2.08 -9.82
CA ILE A 180 -6.41 3.49 -9.78
C ILE A 180 -5.18 4.37 -10.08
N ASP A 181 -5.36 5.36 -10.95
CA ASP A 181 -4.42 6.47 -11.15
C ASP A 181 -4.64 7.49 -10.04
N VAL A 182 -3.75 7.51 -9.06
CA VAL A 182 -3.94 8.28 -7.82
C VAL A 182 -3.90 9.77 -8.10
N GLN A 183 -2.97 10.23 -8.93
CA GLN A 183 -2.80 11.66 -9.17
C GLN A 183 -4.00 12.27 -9.91
N LYS A 184 -4.60 11.53 -10.85
CA LYS A 184 -5.85 11.94 -11.49
C LYS A 184 -7.02 11.91 -10.52
N SER A 185 -7.07 10.88 -9.66
CA SER A 185 -8.16 10.71 -8.68
C SER A 185 -8.19 11.84 -7.64
N ILE A 186 -7.03 12.28 -7.16
CA ILE A 186 -6.94 13.45 -6.26
C ILE A 186 -7.52 14.69 -6.92
N GLY A 187 -7.19 14.94 -8.19
CA GLY A 187 -7.68 16.09 -8.95
C GLY A 187 -9.19 16.09 -9.19
N GLN A 188 -9.80 14.90 -9.30
CA GLN A 188 -11.24 14.72 -9.55
C GLN A 188 -12.05 14.43 -8.29
N GLN A 189 -11.39 14.14 -7.17
CA GLN A 189 -11.99 13.71 -5.89
C GLN A 189 -12.80 12.40 -5.99
N GLU A 190 -12.55 11.61 -7.03
CA GLU A 190 -13.16 10.30 -7.29
C GLU A 190 -12.15 9.34 -7.89
N PRO A 191 -12.32 8.01 -7.76
CA PRO A 191 -11.35 7.03 -8.25
C PRO A 191 -11.35 6.99 -9.78
N VAL A 192 -10.23 7.36 -10.38
CA VAL A 192 -10.00 7.28 -11.84
C VAL A 192 -9.23 5.99 -12.13
N LEU A 193 -9.85 5.10 -12.90
CA LEU A 193 -9.22 3.85 -13.27
C LEU A 193 -8.00 4.10 -14.17
N SER A 194 -6.88 3.45 -13.82
CA SER A 194 -5.68 3.46 -14.61
C SER A 194 -5.87 2.71 -15.94
N SER A 195 -5.07 3.08 -16.96
CA SER A 195 -5.02 2.33 -18.22
C SER A 195 -4.62 0.85 -18.03
N TYR A 196 -3.86 0.54 -16.99
CA TYR A 196 -3.46 -0.83 -16.62
C TYR A 196 -4.64 -1.71 -16.21
N MET A 197 -5.79 -1.14 -15.83
CA MET A 197 -7.00 -1.89 -15.55
C MET A 197 -7.55 -2.68 -16.75
N LYS A 198 -7.20 -2.28 -17.97
CA LYS A 198 -7.67 -2.87 -19.24
C LYS A 198 -6.75 -3.96 -19.79
N ILE A 199 -5.58 -4.14 -19.21
CA ILE A 199 -4.62 -5.15 -19.66
C ILE A 199 -5.14 -6.51 -19.22
N LYS A 200 -5.31 -7.42 -20.19
CA LYS A 200 -5.58 -8.85 -19.96
C LYS A 200 -4.40 -9.62 -20.53
N ILE A 201 -3.90 -10.57 -19.77
CA ILE A 201 -2.94 -11.54 -20.30
C ILE A 201 -3.67 -12.35 -21.38
N ALA A 202 -3.18 -12.32 -22.61
CA ALA A 202 -3.73 -13.07 -23.74
C ALA A 202 -3.34 -14.55 -23.62
#